data_5ea9312cec76605ca61451b9e54d2b5c
#
_entry.id   5ea9312cec76605ca61451b9e54d2b5c
#
_cell.length_a   1.000
_cell.length_b   1.000
_cell.length_c   1.000
_cell.angle_alpha   90.00
_cell.angle_beta   90.00
_cell.angle_gamma   90.00
#
_symmetry.space_group_name_H-M   'P 1'
#
loop_
_entity.id
_entity.type
_entity.pdbx_description
1 polymer ?
#
loop_
_entity_poly.entity_id
_entity_poly.type
_entity_poly.pdbx_seq_one_letter_code
_entity_poly.pdbx_strand_id
1 'polypeptide(L)'
;TDSRRNLEGQLDLFSVMSGEVQQGLQEDVYEIRPLAEYTPAELLQQEKEVSGLYLSGHPLDAYREKSALIGSHTIKALTGEDAHVQDGEKVRIVCAVVKNRMMTTKSNSMMAFTSVEDLTGTMEVIVFPKVLDRFRDAIQENAVVVIDGRLSVREDEASKLLADSILPIDSYDPTRLDKGRPDPVKTADRK
;
A
#
# COMPACT_ATOMS: atom_id res chain seq x y z
N THR A 1 -48.95 -40.20 21.65
CA THR A 1 -48.09 -41.04 20.81
C THR A 1 -47.52 -40.19 19.67
N ASP A 2 -46.48 -39.45 19.98
CA ASP A 2 -45.75 -38.65 19.01
C ASP A 2 -44.75 -39.51 18.25
N SER A 3 -45.09 -39.80 17.03
CA SER A 3 -44.24 -40.46 16.07
C SER A 3 -43.20 -39.45 15.53
N ARG A 4 -42.03 -39.44 16.13
CA ARG A 4 -40.86 -38.74 15.57
C ARG A 4 -40.44 -39.45 14.29
N ARG A 5 -40.82 -38.94 13.14
CA ARG A 5 -40.29 -39.35 11.85
C ARG A 5 -38.89 -38.79 11.72
N ASN A 6 -37.89 -39.60 12.03
CA ASN A 6 -36.55 -39.37 11.55
C ASN A 6 -36.54 -39.46 10.01
N LEU A 7 -36.17 -38.41 9.34
CA LEU A 7 -35.91 -38.44 7.89
C LEU A 7 -34.73 -39.39 7.67
N GLU A 8 -34.90 -40.39 6.83
CA GLU A 8 -33.81 -41.28 6.41
C GLU A 8 -32.65 -40.47 5.88
N GLY A 9 -31.49 -40.57 6.54
CA GLY A 9 -30.26 -39.85 6.17
C GLY A 9 -29.83 -38.74 7.15
N GLN A 10 -30.60 -38.47 8.24
CA GLN A 10 -30.17 -37.51 9.24
C GLN A 10 -29.51 -38.24 10.43
N LEU A 11 -28.19 -38.17 10.52
CA LEU A 11 -27.43 -38.68 11.67
C LEU A 11 -27.64 -37.77 12.86
N ASP A 12 -28.17 -38.34 13.97
CA ASP A 12 -28.28 -37.61 15.22
C ASP A 12 -26.90 -37.47 15.86
N LEU A 13 -26.55 -36.24 16.25
CA LEU A 13 -25.26 -35.88 16.88
C LEU A 13 -24.96 -36.79 18.12
N PHE A 14 -25.97 -37.24 18.82
CA PHE A 14 -25.80 -38.10 20.00
C PHE A 14 -25.53 -39.57 19.66
N SER A 15 -26.01 -40.09 18.54
CA SER A 15 -25.68 -41.45 18.07
C SER A 15 -24.22 -41.57 17.60
N VAL A 16 -23.62 -40.47 17.13
CA VAL A 16 -22.18 -40.39 16.78
C VAL A 16 -21.31 -40.43 18.05
N MET A 17 -21.78 -39.82 19.15
CA MET A 17 -21.04 -39.81 20.42
C MET A 17 -21.13 -41.14 21.19
N SER A 18 -22.16 -41.97 20.98
CA SER A 18 -22.35 -43.26 21.67
C SER A 18 -21.61 -44.43 21.02
N GLY A 19 -20.83 -44.20 19.97
CA GLY A 19 -19.99 -45.24 19.37
C GLY A 19 -20.71 -46.31 18.53
N GLU A 20 -22.04 -46.16 18.31
CA GLU A 20 -22.83 -47.14 17.56
C GLU A 20 -22.74 -47.00 16.02
N VAL A 21 -22.05 -45.96 15.50
CA VAL A 21 -21.87 -45.75 14.08
C VAL A 21 -20.41 -45.96 13.69
N GLN A 22 -19.85 -47.14 13.96
CA GLN A 22 -18.50 -47.48 13.51
C GLN A 22 -18.44 -48.30 12.18
N GLN A 23 -19.58 -48.57 11.57
CA GLN A 23 -19.60 -49.32 10.29
C GLN A 23 -20.22 -48.48 9.18
N GLY A 24 -19.35 -47.72 8.52
CA GLY A 24 -19.75 -47.06 7.28
C GLY A 24 -19.12 -45.71 6.94
N LEU A 25 -18.39 -45.14 7.88
CA LEU A 25 -17.59 -43.94 7.53
C LEU A 25 -16.26 -44.42 6.90
N GLN A 26 -16.24 -44.51 5.59
CA GLN A 26 -14.94 -44.38 4.88
C GLN A 26 -14.43 -43.00 5.23
N GLU A 27 -13.41 -42.96 6.07
CA GLU A 27 -12.61 -41.73 6.20
C GLU A 27 -11.97 -41.46 4.82
N ASP A 28 -12.63 -40.60 4.05
CA ASP A 28 -11.96 -39.97 2.94
C ASP A 28 -10.82 -39.13 3.56
N VAL A 29 -9.66 -39.72 3.65
CA VAL A 29 -8.42 -39.04 4.05
C VAL A 29 -8.11 -38.06 2.93
N TYR A 30 -8.63 -36.84 3.07
CA TYR A 30 -8.23 -35.75 2.21
C TYR A 30 -6.77 -35.45 2.53
N GLU A 31 -5.86 -35.85 1.62
CA GLU A 31 -4.49 -35.37 1.63
C GLU A 31 -4.50 -33.85 1.45
N ILE A 32 -4.41 -33.10 2.54
CA ILE A 32 -4.18 -31.67 2.51
C ILE A 32 -2.78 -31.48 1.97
N ARG A 33 -2.68 -31.11 0.70
CA ARG A 33 -1.38 -30.75 0.12
C ARG A 33 -0.85 -29.52 0.86
N PRO A 34 0.39 -29.53 1.36
CA PRO A 34 1.00 -28.35 1.96
C PRO A 34 1.05 -27.24 0.89
N LEU A 35 0.24 -26.22 1.06
CA LEU A 35 0.35 -24.98 0.29
C LEU A 35 1.44 -24.13 0.92
N ALA A 36 2.26 -23.49 0.08
CA ALA A 36 3.21 -22.51 0.58
C ALA A 36 2.43 -21.38 1.26
N GLU A 37 2.89 -20.96 2.43
CA GLU A 37 2.32 -19.81 3.12
C GLU A 37 2.59 -18.53 2.31
N TYR A 38 1.65 -17.61 2.36
CA TYR A 38 1.81 -16.30 1.74
C TYR A 38 2.95 -15.54 2.39
N THR A 39 3.69 -14.80 1.60
CA THR A 39 4.67 -13.85 2.13
C THR A 39 3.95 -12.73 2.89
N PRO A 40 4.62 -12.05 3.85
CA PRO A 40 4.02 -10.92 4.56
C PRO A 40 3.47 -9.82 3.62
N ALA A 41 4.12 -9.58 2.49
CA ALA A 41 3.67 -8.61 1.49
C ALA A 41 2.37 -9.06 0.79
N GLU A 42 2.26 -10.34 0.43
CA GLU A 42 1.04 -10.91 -0.16
C GLU A 42 -0.13 -10.91 0.84
N LEU A 43 0.13 -11.20 2.11
CA LEU A 43 -0.89 -11.11 3.17
C LEU A 43 -1.43 -9.69 3.31
N LEU A 44 -0.57 -8.68 3.38
CA LEU A 44 -0.96 -7.27 3.46
C LEU A 44 -1.78 -6.84 2.24
N GLN A 45 -1.41 -7.32 1.05
CA GLN A 45 -2.16 -7.04 -0.17
C GLN A 45 -3.56 -7.64 -0.12
N GLN A 46 -3.70 -8.90 0.32
CA GLN A 46 -5.00 -9.56 0.46
C GLN A 46 -5.86 -8.91 1.55
N GLU A 47 -5.27 -8.53 2.68
CA GLU A 47 -5.99 -7.80 3.74
C GLU A 47 -6.60 -6.51 3.20
N LYS A 48 -5.83 -5.73 2.45
CA LYS A 48 -6.30 -4.47 1.84
C LYS A 48 -7.36 -4.71 0.79
N GLU A 49 -7.23 -5.75 -0.03
CA GLU A 49 -8.21 -6.09 -1.07
C GLU A 49 -9.56 -6.48 -0.46
N VAL A 50 -9.57 -7.24 0.62
CA VAL A 50 -10.80 -7.74 1.26
C VAL A 50 -11.40 -6.72 2.22
N SER A 51 -10.61 -6.05 3.06
CA SER A 51 -11.07 -5.17 4.12
C SER A 51 -10.97 -3.67 3.78
N GLY A 52 -10.23 -3.32 2.74
CA GLY A 52 -9.91 -1.94 2.39
C GLY A 52 -8.82 -1.31 3.27
N LEU A 53 -8.32 -2.04 4.26
CA LEU A 53 -7.35 -1.56 5.26
C LEU A 53 -6.20 -2.57 5.41
N TYR A 54 -5.04 -2.09 5.84
CA TYR A 54 -3.96 -2.93 6.32
C TYR A 54 -4.20 -3.23 7.80
N LEU A 55 -4.44 -4.48 8.16
CA LEU A 55 -4.73 -4.90 9.54
C LEU A 55 -3.46 -5.38 10.27
N SER A 56 -2.57 -6.08 9.58
CA SER A 56 -1.37 -6.69 10.17
C SER A 56 -0.14 -5.80 10.14
N GLY A 57 -0.18 -4.66 9.44
CA GLY A 57 0.93 -3.71 9.32
C GLY A 57 0.83 -2.85 8.07
N HIS A 58 1.78 -1.93 7.90
CA HIS A 58 1.83 -1.06 6.73
C HIS A 58 2.98 -1.51 5.81
N PRO A 59 2.87 -1.43 4.45
CA PRO A 59 3.95 -1.79 3.53
C PRO A 59 5.28 -1.11 3.83
N LEU A 60 5.24 0.11 4.37
CA LEU A 60 6.42 0.88 4.79
C LEU A 60 7.06 0.40 6.09
N ASP A 61 6.42 -0.48 6.88
CA ASP A 61 7.00 -0.93 8.16
C ASP A 61 8.32 -1.69 7.96
N ALA A 62 8.41 -2.48 6.89
CA ALA A 62 9.64 -3.16 6.49
C ALA A 62 10.77 -2.19 6.07
N TYR A 63 10.41 -0.96 5.68
CA TYR A 63 11.36 0.03 5.15
C TYR A 63 11.51 1.26 6.07
N ARG A 64 11.04 1.18 7.33
CA ARG A 64 11.00 2.32 8.26
C ARG A 64 12.35 3.01 8.44
N GLU A 65 13.42 2.24 8.68
CA GLU A 65 14.78 2.79 8.83
C GLU A 65 15.29 3.40 7.52
N LYS A 66 15.09 2.68 6.41
CA LYS A 66 15.52 3.14 5.08
C LYS A 66 14.76 4.41 4.67
N SER A 67 13.46 4.48 4.94
CA SER A 67 12.63 5.65 4.62
C SER A 67 13.05 6.89 5.40
N ALA A 68 13.40 6.73 6.68
CA ALA A 68 13.88 7.83 7.52
C ALA A 68 15.23 8.42 7.03
N LEU A 69 16.07 7.59 6.41
CA LEU A 69 17.35 8.02 5.83
C LEU A 69 17.20 8.70 4.46
N ILE A 70 16.21 8.27 3.68
CA ILE A 70 16.02 8.69 2.29
C ILE A 70 15.08 9.89 2.18
N GLY A 71 13.93 9.84 2.87
CA GLY A 71 12.89 10.87 2.78
C GLY A 71 13.32 12.19 3.38
N SER A 72 12.97 13.29 2.73
CA SER A 72 13.18 14.63 3.28
C SER A 72 11.97 15.11 4.08
N HIS A 73 10.78 14.66 3.71
CA HIS A 73 9.51 15.09 4.29
C HIS A 73 8.56 13.90 4.47
N THR A 74 7.69 13.99 5.46
CA THR A 74 6.51 13.13 5.58
C THR A 74 5.32 13.78 4.88
N ILE A 75 4.34 12.99 4.47
CA ILE A 75 3.14 13.53 3.82
C ILE A 75 2.42 14.53 4.72
N LYS A 76 2.32 14.25 6.03
CA LYS A 76 1.72 15.17 7.00
C LYS A 76 2.42 16.52 7.06
N ALA A 77 3.76 16.55 6.94
CA ALA A 77 4.51 17.79 6.92
C ALA A 77 4.26 18.63 5.65
N LEU A 78 3.79 18.01 4.57
CA LEU A 78 3.49 18.65 3.29
C LEU A 78 2.01 19.06 3.13
N THR A 79 1.09 18.40 3.88
CA THR A 79 -0.37 18.57 3.72
C THR A 79 -1.06 19.08 4.97
N GLY A 80 -0.36 19.15 6.12
CA GLY A 80 -0.94 19.57 7.40
C GLY A 80 -1.30 21.07 7.40
N GLU A 81 -2.22 21.48 8.27
CA GLU A 81 -2.61 22.89 8.45
C GLU A 81 -1.41 23.78 8.87
N ASP A 82 -0.43 23.20 9.56
CA ASP A 82 0.82 23.87 9.98
C ASP A 82 1.96 23.66 8.97
N ALA A 83 1.67 23.22 7.75
CA ALA A 83 2.70 22.97 6.75
C ALA A 83 3.34 24.30 6.29
N HIS A 84 4.59 24.51 6.69
CA HIS A 84 5.39 25.64 6.21
C HIS A 84 6.10 25.31 4.90
N VAL A 85 5.33 24.99 3.86
CA VAL A 85 5.83 24.58 2.56
C VAL A 85 5.46 25.62 1.50
N GLN A 86 6.34 25.79 0.53
CA GLN A 86 6.14 26.76 -0.55
C GLN A 86 5.74 26.05 -1.85
N ASP A 87 4.93 26.75 -2.65
CA ASP A 87 4.64 26.27 -4.02
C ASP A 87 5.94 26.14 -4.82
N GLY A 88 6.10 25.01 -5.52
CA GLY A 88 7.31 24.70 -6.27
C GLY A 88 8.48 24.15 -5.45
N GLU A 89 8.33 24.00 -4.13
CA GLU A 89 9.37 23.42 -3.27
C GLU A 89 9.73 21.99 -3.70
N LYS A 90 11.02 21.70 -3.78
CA LYS A 90 11.52 20.36 -4.11
C LYS A 90 11.50 19.49 -2.87
N VAL A 91 10.79 18.40 -2.95
CA VAL A 91 10.63 17.45 -1.85
C VAL A 91 10.92 16.03 -2.32
N ARG A 92 11.31 15.20 -1.37
CA ARG A 92 11.45 13.74 -1.53
C ARG A 92 10.60 13.06 -0.49
N ILE A 93 9.72 12.17 -0.95
CA ILE A 93 8.90 11.35 -0.06
C ILE A 93 9.18 9.88 -0.32
N VAL A 94 9.02 9.07 0.73
CA VAL A 94 8.98 7.60 0.64
C VAL A 94 7.56 7.17 1.00
N CYS A 95 6.90 6.49 0.10
CA CYS A 95 5.48 6.20 0.22
C CYS A 95 5.10 4.88 -0.45
N ALA A 96 3.94 4.35 -0.10
CA ALA A 96 3.31 3.24 -0.80
C ALA A 96 2.29 3.78 -1.82
N VAL A 97 2.23 3.17 -2.98
CA VAL A 97 1.22 3.48 -4.02
C VAL A 97 -0.10 2.82 -3.63
N VAL A 98 -1.13 3.63 -3.42
CA VAL A 98 -2.47 3.14 -3.05
C VAL A 98 -3.30 2.85 -4.28
N LYS A 99 -3.32 3.79 -5.23
CA LYS A 99 -4.16 3.70 -6.43
C LYS A 99 -3.59 4.53 -7.56
N ASN A 100 -3.75 4.02 -8.77
CA ASN A 100 -3.41 4.71 -10.01
C ASN A 100 -4.62 4.97 -10.87
N ARG A 101 -4.76 6.22 -11.34
CA ARG A 101 -5.76 6.62 -12.31
C ARG A 101 -5.08 7.21 -13.54
N MET A 102 -5.09 6.50 -14.64
CA MET A 102 -4.57 6.96 -15.91
C MET A 102 -5.56 7.91 -16.59
N MET A 103 -5.06 8.97 -17.18
CA MET A 103 -5.85 9.93 -17.96
C MET A 103 -5.13 10.32 -19.23
N THR A 104 -5.90 10.53 -20.30
CA THR A 104 -5.37 11.09 -21.55
C THR A 104 -5.45 12.61 -21.52
N THR A 105 -4.35 13.27 -21.78
CA THR A 105 -4.28 14.74 -21.88
C THR A 105 -4.91 15.23 -23.19
N LYS A 106 -5.15 16.53 -23.30
CA LYS A 106 -5.64 17.17 -24.55
C LYS A 106 -4.69 16.97 -25.73
N SER A 107 -3.40 16.71 -25.47
CA SER A 107 -2.39 16.41 -26.49
C SER A 107 -2.28 14.92 -26.83
N ASN A 108 -3.28 14.11 -26.44
CA ASN A 108 -3.32 12.67 -26.64
C ASN A 108 -2.14 11.90 -26.01
N SER A 109 -1.55 12.43 -24.95
CA SER A 109 -0.50 11.79 -24.16
C SER A 109 -1.08 11.25 -22.87
N MET A 110 -0.54 10.14 -22.34
CA MET A 110 -0.99 9.56 -21.08
C MET A 110 -0.32 10.25 -19.89
N MET A 111 -1.09 10.53 -18.84
CA MET A 111 -0.62 10.96 -17.52
C MET A 111 -1.30 10.15 -16.44
N ALA A 112 -0.75 10.15 -15.23
CA ALA A 112 -1.36 9.46 -14.10
C ALA A 112 -1.59 10.39 -12.92
N PHE A 113 -2.70 10.15 -12.21
CA PHE A 113 -2.98 10.65 -10.87
C PHE A 113 -2.81 9.46 -9.94
N THR A 114 -1.80 9.51 -9.10
CA THR A 114 -1.41 8.42 -8.22
C THR A 114 -1.68 8.83 -6.78
N SER A 115 -2.56 8.13 -6.08
CA SER A 115 -2.71 8.30 -4.64
C SER A 115 -1.62 7.52 -3.94
N VAL A 116 -0.90 8.18 -3.07
CA VAL A 116 0.17 7.57 -2.25
C VAL A 116 -0.07 7.80 -0.77
N GLU A 117 0.46 6.92 0.05
CA GLU A 117 0.37 7.02 1.50
C GLU A 117 1.72 6.74 2.17
N ASP A 118 1.96 7.40 3.29
CA ASP A 118 3.01 7.06 4.23
C ASP A 118 2.38 6.78 5.61
N LEU A 119 3.22 6.58 6.63
CA LEU A 119 2.75 6.34 8.01
C LEU A 119 2.02 7.54 8.64
N THR A 120 2.01 8.70 7.97
CA THR A 120 1.51 9.97 8.52
C THR A 120 0.30 10.52 7.78
N GLY A 121 0.06 10.09 6.54
CA GLY A 121 -1.07 10.59 5.74
C GLY A 121 -1.08 10.09 4.30
N THR A 122 -1.98 10.67 3.51
CA THR A 122 -2.15 10.38 2.08
C THR A 122 -2.00 11.64 1.24
N MET A 123 -1.51 11.50 0.01
CA MET A 123 -1.31 12.62 -0.92
C MET A 123 -1.59 12.18 -2.36
N GLU A 124 -2.02 13.12 -3.20
CA GLU A 124 -2.09 12.90 -4.65
C GLU A 124 -0.80 13.32 -5.34
N VAL A 125 -0.28 12.44 -6.18
CA VAL A 125 0.91 12.67 -7.01
C VAL A 125 0.49 12.75 -8.46
N ILE A 126 0.89 13.82 -9.15
CA ILE A 126 0.65 14.01 -10.58
C ILE A 126 1.89 13.54 -11.34
N VAL A 127 1.72 12.54 -12.18
CA VAL A 127 2.77 11.97 -13.01
C VAL A 127 2.53 12.38 -14.45
N PHE A 128 3.33 13.35 -14.91
CA PHE A 128 3.24 13.85 -16.28
C PHE A 128 3.76 12.82 -17.31
N PRO A 129 3.36 12.93 -18.59
CA PRO A 129 3.67 11.93 -19.62
C PRO A 129 5.14 11.53 -19.69
N LYS A 130 6.05 12.49 -19.69
CA LYS A 130 7.50 12.22 -19.75
C LYS A 130 8.03 11.41 -18.57
N VAL A 131 7.45 11.61 -17.39
CA VAL A 131 7.82 10.87 -16.18
C VAL A 131 7.15 9.50 -16.20
N LEU A 132 5.88 9.45 -16.59
CA LEU A 132 5.12 8.21 -16.72
C LEU A 132 5.79 7.23 -17.70
N ASP A 133 6.24 7.70 -18.86
CA ASP A 133 6.92 6.86 -19.86
C ASP A 133 8.20 6.21 -19.33
N ARG A 134 8.87 6.88 -18.38
CA ARG A 134 10.14 6.40 -17.80
C ARG A 134 9.97 5.51 -16.59
N PHE A 135 8.91 5.72 -15.80
CA PHE A 135 8.76 5.12 -14.48
C PHE A 135 7.44 4.36 -14.34
N ARG A 136 6.80 3.99 -15.44
CA ARG A 136 5.50 3.31 -15.46
C ARG A 136 5.47 2.05 -14.61
N ASP A 137 6.54 1.27 -14.63
CA ASP A 137 6.64 0.01 -13.90
C ASP A 137 6.80 0.20 -12.39
N ALA A 138 7.23 1.39 -11.96
CA ALA A 138 7.42 1.72 -10.55
C ALA A 138 6.10 2.11 -9.84
N ILE A 139 5.07 2.55 -10.58
CA ILE A 139 3.82 3.05 -10.00
C ILE A 139 2.72 1.98 -9.93
N GLN A 140 3.06 0.75 -9.59
CA GLN A 140 2.08 -0.30 -9.37
C GLN A 140 1.46 -0.17 -7.98
N GLU A 141 0.21 -0.59 -7.83
CA GLU A 141 -0.48 -0.59 -6.53
C GLU A 141 0.29 -1.46 -5.52
N ASN A 142 0.37 -0.99 -4.30
CA ASN A 142 1.14 -1.56 -3.18
C ASN A 142 2.68 -1.50 -3.33
N ALA A 143 3.22 -0.93 -4.41
CA ALA A 143 4.66 -0.71 -4.53
C ALA A 143 5.14 0.37 -3.55
N VAL A 144 6.27 0.12 -2.88
CA VAL A 144 6.95 1.13 -2.04
C VAL A 144 7.97 1.85 -2.89
N VAL A 145 7.81 3.16 -3.01
CA VAL A 145 8.57 4.01 -3.92
C VAL A 145 9.16 5.23 -3.24
N VAL A 146 10.24 5.73 -3.81
CA VAL A 146 10.83 7.04 -3.53
C VAL A 146 10.43 7.97 -4.66
N ILE A 147 9.77 9.06 -4.33
CA ILE A 147 9.33 10.08 -5.28
C ILE A 147 10.05 11.37 -5.01
N ASP A 148 10.80 11.86 -6.01
CA ASP A 148 11.30 13.22 -6.06
C ASP A 148 10.34 14.07 -6.89
N GLY A 149 10.02 15.25 -6.41
CA GLY A 149 9.11 16.11 -7.12
C GLY A 149 9.06 17.52 -6.55
N ARG A 150 8.12 18.29 -7.08
CA ARG A 150 7.83 19.64 -6.64
C ARG A 150 6.43 19.72 -6.10
N LEU A 151 6.30 20.35 -4.94
CA LEU A 151 5.00 20.56 -4.33
C LEU A 151 4.20 21.58 -5.13
N SER A 152 2.92 21.32 -5.32
CA SER A 152 1.96 22.26 -5.86
C SER A 152 0.96 22.61 -4.76
N VAL A 153 1.02 23.85 -4.29
CA VAL A 153 0.15 24.40 -3.23
C VAL A 153 -0.77 25.42 -3.85
N ARG A 154 -2.09 25.23 -3.69
CA ARG A 154 -3.11 26.18 -4.14
C ARG A 154 -4.03 26.50 -2.98
N GLU A 155 -4.53 27.75 -2.93
CA GLU A 155 -5.29 28.27 -1.77
C GLU A 155 -6.54 27.46 -1.41
N ASP A 156 -7.20 26.84 -2.39
CA ASP A 156 -8.47 26.11 -2.17
C ASP A 156 -8.38 24.61 -2.47
N GLU A 157 -7.18 24.07 -2.68
CA GLU A 157 -6.98 22.66 -3.00
C GLU A 157 -5.98 22.01 -2.04
N ALA A 158 -6.16 20.70 -1.78
CA ALA A 158 -5.15 19.93 -1.09
C ALA A 158 -3.82 19.95 -1.87
N SER A 159 -2.71 20.11 -1.17
CA SER A 159 -1.37 20.08 -1.76
C SER A 159 -1.13 18.81 -2.54
N LYS A 160 -0.56 18.93 -3.74
CA LYS A 160 -0.25 17.82 -4.65
C LYS A 160 1.24 17.78 -4.96
N LEU A 161 1.78 16.62 -5.23
CA LEU A 161 3.17 16.45 -5.64
C LEU A 161 3.26 16.26 -7.15
N LEU A 162 4.01 17.11 -7.82
CA LEU A 162 4.35 16.95 -9.23
C LEU A 162 5.63 16.10 -9.33
N ALA A 163 5.52 14.84 -9.74
CA ALA A 163 6.64 13.92 -9.79
C ALA A 163 7.66 14.33 -10.87
N ASP A 164 8.93 14.39 -10.50
CA ASP A 164 10.07 14.53 -11.40
C ASP A 164 10.75 13.15 -11.61
N SER A 165 10.79 12.29 -10.58
CA SER A 165 11.25 10.89 -10.67
C SER A 165 10.54 9.98 -9.68
N ILE A 166 10.42 8.69 -10.02
CA ILE A 166 9.79 7.66 -9.20
C ILE A 166 10.64 6.40 -9.29
N LEU A 167 11.16 5.92 -8.17
CA LEU A 167 12.00 4.73 -8.13
C LEU A 167 11.51 3.77 -7.05
N PRO A 168 11.49 2.45 -7.29
CA PRO A 168 11.28 1.48 -6.24
C PRO A 168 12.32 1.67 -5.13
N ILE A 169 11.90 1.57 -3.87
CA ILE A 169 12.79 1.81 -2.72
C ILE A 169 14.01 0.88 -2.72
N ASP A 170 13.87 -0.33 -3.25
CA ASP A 170 14.97 -1.29 -3.32
C ASP A 170 16.00 -0.93 -4.39
N SER A 171 15.59 -0.23 -5.43
CA SER A 171 16.46 0.26 -6.50
C SER A 171 17.05 1.63 -6.20
N TYR A 172 16.61 2.28 -5.10
CA TYR A 172 17.08 3.60 -4.74
C TYR A 172 18.46 3.55 -4.09
N ASP A 173 19.42 4.23 -4.71
CA ASP A 173 20.78 4.42 -4.21
C ASP A 173 20.97 5.89 -3.81
N PRO A 174 21.07 6.20 -2.51
CA PRO A 174 21.22 7.58 -2.04
C PRO A 174 22.51 8.25 -2.55
N THR A 175 23.52 7.49 -2.95
CA THR A 175 24.81 8.03 -3.43
C THR A 175 24.76 8.49 -4.88
N ARG A 176 23.81 8.00 -5.68
CA ARG A 176 23.69 8.32 -7.11
C ARG A 176 22.94 9.61 -7.42
N LEU A 177 22.14 10.14 -6.51
CA LEU A 177 21.19 11.22 -6.76
C LEU A 177 21.53 12.55 -6.02
N ASP A 178 22.74 12.70 -5.53
CA ASP A 178 23.15 13.85 -4.71
C ASP A 178 23.27 15.19 -5.48
N LYS A 179 22.86 15.21 -6.76
CA LYS A 179 22.79 16.45 -7.55
C LYS A 179 21.41 17.10 -7.48
N GLY A 180 20.96 17.46 -6.28
CA GLY A 180 19.70 18.17 -6.10
C GLY A 180 18.90 17.81 -4.86
N ARG A 181 19.57 17.26 -3.84
CA ARG A 181 18.94 16.98 -2.54
C ARG A 181 18.42 18.26 -1.91
N PRO A 182 17.13 18.38 -1.60
CA PRO A 182 16.66 19.41 -0.68
C PRO A 182 17.30 19.13 0.69
N ASP A 183 17.83 20.17 1.33
CA ASP A 183 18.41 20.03 2.67
C ASP A 183 17.35 19.49 3.65
N PRO A 184 17.71 18.53 4.52
CA PRO A 184 16.78 18.06 5.53
C PRO A 184 16.38 19.22 6.43
N VAL A 185 15.09 19.44 6.57
CA VAL A 185 14.54 20.42 7.49
C VAL A 185 15.07 20.07 8.89
N LYS A 186 15.92 20.92 9.43
CA LYS A 186 16.36 20.84 10.83
C LYS A 186 15.09 20.95 11.68
N THR A 187 14.64 19.85 12.24
CA THR A 187 13.68 19.87 13.36
C THR A 187 14.28 20.77 14.43
N ALA A 188 13.70 21.95 14.59
CA ALA A 188 14.10 22.86 15.66
C ALA A 188 13.79 22.15 16.97
N ASP A 189 14.86 21.73 17.67
CA ASP A 189 14.80 21.34 19.07
C ASP A 189 14.19 22.50 19.85
N ARG A 190 12.93 22.35 20.25
CA ARG A 190 12.34 23.21 21.28
C ARG A 190 12.81 22.66 22.62
N LYS A 191 13.76 23.42 23.22
CA LYS A 191 13.96 23.42 24.67
C LYS A 191 12.71 23.91 25.39
#